data_8b56d1c955a1fa2278dc2264ca4ebffd
#
_entry.id   8b56d1c955a1fa2278dc2264ca4ebffd
#
_cell.length_a   1.000
_cell.length_b   1.000
_cell.length_c   1.000
_cell.angle_alpha   90.00
_cell.angle_beta   90.00
_cell.angle_gamma   90.00
#
_symmetry.space_group_name_H-M   'P 1'
#
loop_
_entity.id
_entity.type
_entity.pdbx_description
1 polymer ?
#
loop_
_entity_poly.entity_id
_entity_poly.type
_entity_poly.pdbx_seq_one_letter_code
_entity_poly.pdbx_strand_id
1 'polypeptide(L)'
;NEVPFDTVLIHGLVRDEQGRKMSKSLGNGIDPLKVIDEYGADALRFMLATGNAPGNDMRYSDDKVKAARNFANKLWNASRFIMMNLPEDFQFNGLPEQLTMEDRWIVDRFNNLAKEVNDNLNKFEIGVACSKLYDFIWDVYCDWYIELTKPRIQAGGATMEQAQAVLVWVMRGMLKLLHPFMPYITEEIWQVLTNEESMIMLESYPVYTEEHAYAEAAQFEKVIDAIRAIRNCRTSMNVPPSKKASVYIETQDTELFAAAAVFFEKLASASS
;
A
#
# COMPACT_ATOMS: atom_id res chain seq x y z
N ASN A 1 36.22 28.32 -0.30
CA ASN A 1 34.85 28.34 0.18
C ASN A 1 33.99 27.63 -0.86
N GLU A 2 33.60 26.42 -0.56
CA GLU A 2 32.70 25.64 -1.41
C GLU A 2 31.29 25.72 -0.82
N VAL A 3 30.27 25.74 -1.69
CA VAL A 3 28.86 25.66 -1.27
C VAL A 3 28.62 24.22 -0.83
N PRO A 4 28.08 23.98 0.38
CA PRO A 4 27.96 22.61 0.92
C PRO A 4 26.77 21.81 0.35
N PHE A 5 25.94 22.42 -0.50
CA PHE A 5 24.75 21.80 -1.12
C PHE A 5 24.45 22.46 -2.47
N ASP A 6 23.89 21.68 -3.39
CA ASP A 6 23.52 22.14 -4.74
C ASP A 6 22.05 22.56 -4.83
N THR A 7 21.21 22.04 -3.97
CA THR A 7 19.76 22.24 -4.03
C THR A 7 19.21 22.74 -2.71
N VAL A 8 18.32 23.73 -2.76
CA VAL A 8 17.56 24.25 -1.62
C VAL A 8 16.07 24.05 -1.89
N LEU A 9 15.43 23.21 -1.10
CA LEU A 9 13.98 22.99 -1.15
C LEU A 9 13.28 23.92 -0.13
N ILE A 10 12.44 24.83 -0.63
CA ILE A 10 11.63 25.70 0.22
C ILE A 10 10.23 25.12 0.33
N HIS A 11 9.91 24.57 1.50
CA HIS A 11 8.59 24.01 1.79
C HIS A 11 7.61 25.10 2.25
N GLY A 12 6.30 24.84 2.14
CA GLY A 12 5.25 25.71 2.66
C GLY A 12 5.15 25.70 4.19
N LEU A 13 4.44 26.68 4.74
CA LEU A 13 4.16 26.76 6.18
C LEU A 13 2.98 25.87 6.55
N VAL A 14 3.02 25.32 7.77
CA VAL A 14 1.85 24.71 8.38
C VAL A 14 1.00 25.81 9.03
N ARG A 15 -0.25 25.93 8.61
CA ARG A 15 -1.25 26.87 9.12
C ARG A 15 -2.27 26.14 9.98
N ASP A 16 -3.01 26.89 10.79
CA ASP A 16 -4.12 26.32 11.57
C ASP A 16 -5.29 25.89 10.65
N GLU A 17 -6.33 25.29 11.21
CA GLU A 17 -7.49 24.81 10.45
C GLU A 17 -8.20 25.91 9.67
N GLN A 18 -8.17 27.18 10.15
CA GLN A 18 -8.74 28.32 9.48
C GLN A 18 -7.79 28.92 8.41
N GLY A 19 -6.59 28.34 8.24
CA GLY A 19 -5.59 28.80 7.28
C GLY A 19 -4.77 30.01 7.77
N ARG A 20 -4.83 30.35 9.06
CA ARG A 20 -4.07 31.45 9.64
C ARG A 20 -2.65 30.99 9.99
N LYS A 21 -1.67 31.89 9.91
CA LYS A 21 -0.32 31.62 10.41
C LYS A 21 -0.36 31.34 11.91
N MET A 22 0.25 30.28 12.34
CA MET A 22 0.38 29.98 13.77
C MET A 22 1.35 30.97 14.44
N SER A 23 0.95 31.49 15.59
CA SER A 23 1.78 32.39 16.39
C SER A 23 1.45 32.29 17.89
N LYS A 24 2.43 32.59 18.72
CA LYS A 24 2.26 32.64 20.19
C LYS A 24 1.21 33.66 20.60
N SER A 25 1.17 34.81 19.91
CA SER A 25 0.25 35.89 20.21
C SER A 25 -1.21 35.58 19.90
N LEU A 26 -1.48 34.70 18.93
CA LEU A 26 -2.82 34.26 18.60
C LEU A 26 -3.25 33.01 19.41
N GLY A 27 -2.32 32.35 20.12
CA GLY A 27 -2.60 31.14 20.87
C GLY A 27 -3.07 29.95 20.02
N ASN A 28 -2.85 30.01 18.70
CA ASN A 28 -3.30 29.00 17.72
C ASN A 28 -2.19 28.02 17.33
N GLY A 29 -1.08 28.00 18.07
CA GLY A 29 0.01 27.04 17.89
C GLY A 29 -0.41 25.64 18.31
N ILE A 30 -0.08 24.68 17.49
CA ILE A 30 -0.31 23.25 17.77
C ILE A 30 0.99 22.67 18.32
N ASP A 31 0.89 22.03 19.49
CA ASP A 31 2.03 21.37 20.10
C ASP A 31 2.19 19.96 19.47
N PRO A 32 3.27 19.73 18.70
CA PRO A 32 3.48 18.45 18.04
C PRO A 32 3.63 17.28 19.02
N LEU A 33 4.12 17.52 20.23
CA LEU A 33 4.26 16.45 21.22
C LEU A 33 2.90 15.93 21.69
N LYS A 34 1.92 16.82 21.87
CA LYS A 34 0.54 16.39 22.19
C LYS A 34 -0.09 15.58 21.07
N VAL A 35 0.16 15.97 19.82
CA VAL A 35 -0.32 15.21 18.65
C VAL A 35 0.35 13.83 18.59
N ILE A 36 1.64 13.76 18.89
CA ILE A 36 2.38 12.50 18.95
C ILE A 36 1.84 11.59 20.07
N ASP A 37 1.58 12.14 21.24
CA ASP A 37 1.02 11.39 22.38
C ASP A 37 -0.37 10.81 22.05
N GLU A 38 -1.18 11.51 21.26
CA GLU A 38 -2.54 11.10 20.93
C GLU A 38 -2.62 10.16 19.71
N TYR A 39 -1.82 10.44 18.66
CA TYR A 39 -1.95 9.76 17.36
C TYR A 39 -0.72 8.95 16.94
N GLY A 40 0.41 9.15 17.62
CA GLY A 40 1.70 8.56 17.25
C GLY A 40 2.53 9.44 16.32
N ALA A 41 3.85 9.28 16.41
CA ALA A 41 4.80 10.07 15.62
C ALA A 41 4.65 9.84 14.11
N ASP A 42 4.45 8.60 13.68
CA ASP A 42 4.31 8.24 12.26
C ASP A 42 3.07 8.88 11.63
N ALA A 43 1.96 8.99 12.36
CA ALA A 43 0.75 9.64 11.86
C ALA A 43 0.98 11.12 11.57
N LEU A 44 1.64 11.83 12.50
CA LEU A 44 1.98 13.25 12.30
C LEU A 44 2.98 13.42 11.14
N ARG A 45 4.04 12.59 11.09
CA ARG A 45 5.06 12.63 10.03
C ARG A 45 4.44 12.39 8.65
N PHE A 46 3.63 11.37 8.51
CA PHE A 46 2.99 11.03 7.24
C PHE A 46 2.00 12.10 6.78
N MET A 47 1.20 12.64 7.69
CA MET A 47 0.29 13.76 7.40
C MET A 47 1.06 14.98 6.90
N LEU A 48 2.17 15.34 7.55
CA LEU A 48 3.01 16.47 7.13
C LEU A 48 3.67 16.23 5.77
N ALA A 49 4.17 15.01 5.53
CA ALA A 49 4.80 14.65 4.26
C ALA A 49 3.79 14.63 3.10
N THR A 50 2.61 14.03 3.30
CA THR A 50 1.55 13.95 2.28
C THR A 50 0.98 15.33 1.94
N GLY A 51 0.90 16.24 2.90
CA GLY A 51 0.41 17.60 2.69
C GLY A 51 1.44 18.54 2.07
N ASN A 52 2.66 18.09 1.87
CA ASN A 52 3.75 18.96 1.39
C ASN A 52 3.72 19.09 -0.14
N ALA A 53 3.45 20.30 -0.61
CA ALA A 53 3.63 20.69 -2.00
C ALA A 53 4.55 21.91 -2.04
N PRO A 54 5.66 21.88 -2.80
CA PRO A 54 6.60 23.00 -2.89
C PRO A 54 5.87 24.34 -3.19
N GLY A 55 6.17 25.37 -2.42
CA GLY A 55 5.58 26.70 -2.59
C GLY A 55 4.15 26.87 -2.08
N ASN A 56 3.50 25.83 -1.56
CA ASN A 56 2.14 25.92 -1.03
C ASN A 56 2.10 25.66 0.48
N ASP A 57 1.39 26.49 1.21
CA ASP A 57 1.13 26.28 2.63
C ASP A 57 0.10 25.16 2.83
N MET A 58 0.29 24.36 3.85
CA MET A 58 -0.69 23.33 4.23
C MET A 58 -1.51 23.76 5.44
N ARG A 59 -2.75 23.29 5.52
CA ARG A 59 -3.58 23.44 6.72
C ARG A 59 -3.49 22.19 7.56
N TYR A 60 -3.17 22.37 8.83
CA TYR A 60 -3.29 21.31 9.82
C TYR A 60 -4.76 20.97 10.04
N SER A 61 -5.03 19.69 10.26
CA SER A 61 -6.35 19.19 10.64
C SER A 61 -6.18 17.89 11.42
N ASP A 62 -6.86 17.77 12.56
CA ASP A 62 -6.90 16.54 13.35
C ASP A 62 -7.44 15.37 12.52
N ASP A 63 -8.41 15.61 11.63
CA ASP A 63 -8.96 14.56 10.77
C ASP A 63 -7.92 13.99 9.80
N LYS A 64 -6.99 14.82 9.32
CA LYS A 64 -5.88 14.34 8.48
C LYS A 64 -4.90 13.48 9.28
N VAL A 65 -4.62 13.86 10.54
CA VAL A 65 -3.77 13.04 11.42
C VAL A 65 -4.45 11.71 11.75
N LYS A 66 -5.75 11.74 12.05
CA LYS A 66 -6.56 10.51 12.26
C LYS A 66 -6.56 9.61 11.04
N ALA A 67 -6.67 10.17 9.83
CA ALA A 67 -6.58 9.40 8.59
C ALA A 67 -5.21 8.72 8.45
N ALA A 68 -4.12 9.44 8.74
CA ALA A 68 -2.77 8.87 8.74
C ALA A 68 -2.58 7.76 9.81
N ARG A 69 -3.16 7.93 11.01
CA ARG A 69 -3.21 6.87 12.03
C ARG A 69 -4.00 5.64 11.56
N ASN A 70 -5.13 5.85 10.90
CA ASN A 70 -5.93 4.75 10.35
C ASN A 70 -5.15 4.00 9.25
N PHE A 71 -4.36 4.71 8.46
CA PHE A 71 -3.45 4.10 7.49
C PHE A 71 -2.37 3.24 8.17
N ALA A 72 -1.74 3.73 9.23
CA ALA A 72 -0.83 2.94 10.05
C ALA A 72 -1.50 1.67 10.59
N ASN A 73 -2.72 1.78 11.13
CA ASN A 73 -3.49 0.64 11.62
C ASN A 73 -3.83 -0.36 10.50
N LYS A 74 -4.13 0.11 9.28
CA LYS A 74 -4.38 -0.75 8.12
C LYS A 74 -3.14 -1.57 7.77
N LEU A 75 -1.97 -0.91 7.70
CA LEU A 75 -0.68 -1.55 7.45
C LEU A 75 -0.36 -2.60 8.53
N TRP A 76 -0.55 -2.24 9.80
CA TRP A 76 -0.37 -3.15 10.94
C TRP A 76 -1.26 -4.39 10.84
N ASN A 77 -2.54 -4.22 10.52
CA ASN A 77 -3.47 -5.34 10.38
C ASN A 77 -3.11 -6.22 9.17
N ALA A 78 -2.64 -5.64 8.08
CA ALA A 78 -2.14 -6.39 6.94
C ALA A 78 -0.90 -7.24 7.29
N SER A 79 0.05 -6.67 8.04
CA SER A 79 1.23 -7.40 8.50
C SER A 79 0.86 -8.55 9.46
N ARG A 80 -0.09 -8.30 10.36
CA ARG A 80 -0.61 -9.36 11.25
C ARG A 80 -1.26 -10.50 10.47
N PHE A 81 -2.06 -10.17 9.45
CA PHE A 81 -2.66 -11.20 8.57
C PHE A 81 -1.58 -12.08 7.94
N ILE A 82 -0.50 -11.47 7.43
CA ILE A 82 0.62 -12.23 6.85
C ILE A 82 1.26 -13.13 7.90
N MET A 83 1.70 -12.57 9.03
CA MET A 83 2.38 -13.31 10.09
C MET A 83 1.55 -14.47 10.62
N MET A 84 0.23 -14.31 10.77
CA MET A 84 -0.67 -15.38 11.21
C MET A 84 -0.84 -16.51 10.18
N ASN A 85 -0.48 -16.26 8.94
CA ASN A 85 -0.55 -17.25 7.84
C ASN A 85 0.83 -17.74 7.39
N LEU A 86 1.91 -17.36 8.07
CA LEU A 86 3.24 -17.94 7.85
C LEU A 86 3.48 -19.06 8.85
N PRO A 87 4.17 -20.17 8.44
CA PRO A 87 4.65 -21.16 9.38
C PRO A 87 5.74 -20.57 10.31
N GLU A 88 5.91 -21.16 11.50
CA GLU A 88 6.90 -20.69 12.49
C GLU A 88 8.35 -20.73 11.95
N ASP A 89 8.64 -21.66 11.06
CA ASP A 89 9.95 -21.86 10.43
C ASP A 89 10.05 -21.24 9.04
N PHE A 90 9.16 -20.29 8.70
CA PHE A 90 9.16 -19.62 7.40
C PHE A 90 10.51 -18.96 7.10
N GLN A 91 11.07 -19.32 5.94
CA GLN A 91 12.30 -18.71 5.41
C GLN A 91 11.98 -17.98 4.11
N PHE A 92 12.31 -16.71 4.08
CA PHE A 92 12.12 -15.90 2.88
C PHE A 92 13.29 -16.07 1.91
N ASN A 93 13.04 -16.69 0.76
CA ASN A 93 14.03 -16.98 -0.28
C ASN A 93 13.85 -16.15 -1.56
N GLY A 94 13.14 -15.02 -1.48
CA GLY A 94 12.82 -14.20 -2.64
C GLY A 94 11.50 -14.57 -3.30
N LEU A 95 11.29 -14.07 -4.52
CA LEU A 95 10.11 -14.42 -5.33
C LEU A 95 10.21 -15.87 -5.81
N PRO A 96 9.08 -16.62 -5.85
CA PRO A 96 9.02 -17.94 -6.49
C PRO A 96 9.33 -17.84 -7.99
N GLU A 97 9.96 -18.88 -8.55
CA GLU A 97 10.23 -18.96 -10.00
C GLU A 97 8.93 -18.94 -10.83
N GLN A 98 7.88 -19.54 -10.31
CA GLN A 98 6.58 -19.58 -10.96
C GLN A 98 5.61 -18.68 -10.21
N LEU A 99 5.08 -17.69 -10.92
CA LEU A 99 4.09 -16.74 -10.41
C LEU A 99 2.75 -16.97 -11.11
N THR A 100 1.66 -16.93 -10.35
CA THR A 100 0.30 -16.91 -10.91
C THR A 100 -0.01 -15.56 -11.56
N MET A 101 -1.15 -15.42 -12.21
CA MET A 101 -1.54 -14.16 -12.86
C MET A 101 -1.69 -13.00 -11.87
N GLU A 102 -2.30 -13.27 -10.72
CA GLU A 102 -2.44 -12.27 -9.64
C GLU A 102 -1.10 -11.94 -8.98
N ASP A 103 -0.16 -12.89 -8.90
CA ASP A 103 1.18 -12.65 -8.38
C ASP A 103 1.99 -11.74 -9.33
N ARG A 104 1.96 -12.01 -10.63
CA ARG A 104 2.61 -11.16 -11.64
C ARG A 104 1.99 -9.77 -11.65
N TRP A 105 0.68 -9.68 -11.50
CA TRP A 105 0.00 -8.39 -11.40
C TRP A 105 0.50 -7.55 -10.22
N ILE A 106 0.55 -8.11 -9.01
CA ILE A 106 0.99 -7.33 -7.85
C ILE A 106 2.48 -7.00 -7.89
N VAL A 107 3.33 -7.90 -8.40
CA VAL A 107 4.77 -7.65 -8.55
C VAL A 107 5.02 -6.54 -9.56
N ASP A 108 4.35 -6.56 -10.70
CA ASP A 108 4.43 -5.48 -11.71
C ASP A 108 3.93 -4.14 -11.15
N ARG A 109 2.79 -4.15 -10.47
CA ARG A 109 2.22 -2.95 -9.81
C ARG A 109 3.18 -2.36 -8.78
N PHE A 110 3.83 -3.21 -7.97
CA PHE A 110 4.85 -2.76 -7.01
C PHE A 110 6.10 -2.24 -7.71
N ASN A 111 6.56 -2.91 -8.76
CA ASN A 111 7.72 -2.48 -9.56
C ASN A 111 7.51 -1.09 -10.16
N ASN A 112 6.33 -0.85 -10.73
CA ASN A 112 5.94 0.47 -11.25
C ASN A 112 5.80 1.52 -10.13
N LEU A 113 5.25 1.15 -8.97
CA LEU A 113 5.22 2.03 -7.80
C LEU A 113 6.62 2.46 -7.38
N ALA A 114 7.58 1.54 -7.32
CA ALA A 114 8.97 1.86 -6.96
C ALA A 114 9.56 2.89 -7.92
N LYS A 115 9.31 2.74 -9.23
CA LYS A 115 9.70 3.74 -10.24
C LYS A 115 9.07 5.10 -9.98
N GLU A 116 7.74 5.14 -9.83
CA GLU A 116 6.99 6.38 -9.64
C GLU A 116 7.39 7.12 -8.36
N VAL A 117 7.59 6.39 -7.26
CA VAL A 117 8.04 6.97 -5.99
C VAL A 117 9.42 7.60 -6.15
N ASN A 118 10.39 6.88 -6.75
CA ASN A 118 11.72 7.41 -6.99
C ASN A 118 11.68 8.64 -7.92
N ASP A 119 10.90 8.58 -9.01
CA ASP A 119 10.76 9.70 -9.96
C ASP A 119 10.20 10.96 -9.28
N ASN A 120 9.20 10.80 -8.40
CA ASN A 120 8.62 11.93 -7.66
C ASN A 120 9.58 12.47 -6.59
N LEU A 121 10.29 11.59 -5.87
CA LEU A 121 11.28 12.03 -4.88
C LEU A 121 12.44 12.80 -5.53
N ASN A 122 12.90 12.35 -6.69
CA ASN A 122 13.94 13.05 -7.47
C ASN A 122 13.49 14.44 -7.95
N LYS A 123 12.18 14.67 -8.08
CA LYS A 123 11.57 15.97 -8.41
C LYS A 123 11.16 16.78 -7.18
N PHE A 124 11.45 16.30 -5.99
CA PHE A 124 10.99 16.87 -4.72
C PHE A 124 9.46 16.93 -4.55
N GLU A 125 8.73 16.06 -5.25
CA GLU A 125 7.27 15.93 -5.17
C GLU A 125 6.89 14.94 -4.05
N ILE A 126 7.32 15.21 -2.82
CA ILE A 126 7.20 14.32 -1.66
C ILE A 126 5.74 13.94 -1.40
N GLY A 127 4.82 14.91 -1.45
CA GLY A 127 3.40 14.66 -1.22
C GLY A 127 2.79 13.71 -2.25
N VAL A 128 3.23 13.78 -3.52
CA VAL A 128 2.78 12.87 -4.58
C VAL A 128 3.32 11.46 -4.33
N ALA A 129 4.60 11.32 -3.97
CA ALA A 129 5.19 10.03 -3.62
C ALA A 129 4.44 9.37 -2.44
N CYS A 130 4.12 10.12 -1.37
CA CYS A 130 3.33 9.63 -0.24
C CYS A 130 1.91 9.20 -0.65
N SER A 131 1.24 9.94 -1.53
CA SER A 131 -0.10 9.57 -2.01
C SER A 131 -0.06 8.27 -2.81
N LYS A 132 0.91 8.09 -3.70
CA LYS A 132 1.09 6.84 -4.46
C LYS A 132 1.35 5.63 -3.56
N LEU A 133 2.16 5.81 -2.51
CA LEU A 133 2.39 4.79 -1.48
C LEU A 133 1.10 4.44 -0.74
N TYR A 134 0.33 5.45 -0.34
CA TYR A 134 -0.96 5.27 0.33
C TYR A 134 -1.92 4.46 -0.55
N ASP A 135 -2.14 4.90 -1.79
CA ASP A 135 -3.08 4.26 -2.73
C ASP A 135 -2.68 2.81 -3.00
N PHE A 136 -1.40 2.54 -3.23
CA PHE A 136 -0.93 1.17 -3.45
C PHE A 136 -1.13 0.29 -2.22
N ILE A 137 -0.73 0.75 -1.04
CA ILE A 137 -0.81 -0.04 0.21
C ILE A 137 -2.28 -0.30 0.56
N TRP A 138 -3.11 0.74 0.52
CA TRP A 138 -4.50 0.64 0.92
C TRP A 138 -5.36 -0.08 -0.12
N ASP A 139 -5.40 0.46 -1.35
CA ASP A 139 -6.37 0.03 -2.36
C ASP A 139 -5.88 -1.20 -3.16
N VAL A 140 -4.57 -1.29 -3.46
CA VAL A 140 -4.06 -2.37 -4.30
C VAL A 140 -3.66 -3.58 -3.46
N TYR A 141 -2.79 -3.39 -2.48
CA TYR A 141 -2.28 -4.50 -1.69
C TYR A 141 -3.30 -5.03 -0.67
N CYS A 142 -3.83 -4.14 0.20
CA CYS A 142 -4.73 -4.58 1.27
C CYS A 142 -6.12 -4.97 0.76
N ASP A 143 -6.72 -4.18 -0.13
CA ASP A 143 -8.12 -4.41 -0.55
C ASP A 143 -8.26 -5.41 -1.69
N TRP A 144 -7.18 -5.64 -2.46
CA TRP A 144 -7.19 -6.61 -3.55
C TRP A 144 -6.24 -7.77 -3.34
N TYR A 145 -4.93 -7.56 -3.29
CA TYR A 145 -4.01 -8.67 -3.35
C TYR A 145 -4.15 -9.63 -2.16
N ILE A 146 -4.27 -9.12 -0.96
CA ILE A 146 -4.53 -9.96 0.23
C ILE A 146 -5.80 -10.80 0.04
N GLU A 147 -6.88 -10.21 -0.49
CA GLU A 147 -8.13 -10.95 -0.73
C GLU A 147 -7.98 -12.01 -1.83
N LEU A 148 -7.22 -11.73 -2.88
CA LEU A 148 -6.92 -12.66 -3.95
C LEU A 148 -6.09 -13.87 -3.49
N THR A 149 -5.24 -13.72 -2.46
CA THR A 149 -4.44 -14.83 -1.93
C THR A 149 -5.21 -15.77 -1.01
N LYS A 150 -6.33 -15.32 -0.40
CA LYS A 150 -7.07 -16.13 0.60
C LYS A 150 -7.50 -17.51 0.10
N PRO A 151 -8.02 -17.69 -1.13
CA PRO A 151 -8.35 -19.03 -1.64
C PRO A 151 -7.15 -19.98 -1.65
N ARG A 152 -5.96 -19.48 -2.02
CA ARG A 152 -4.73 -20.28 -2.08
C ARG A 152 -4.23 -20.61 -0.68
N ILE A 153 -4.28 -19.65 0.25
CA ILE A 153 -3.92 -19.89 1.65
C ILE A 153 -4.84 -20.94 2.28
N GLN A 154 -6.14 -20.89 1.97
CA GLN A 154 -7.11 -21.89 2.45
C GLN A 154 -6.91 -23.28 1.82
N ALA A 155 -6.44 -23.35 0.57
CA ALA A 155 -6.18 -24.62 -0.12
C ALA A 155 -4.94 -25.34 0.43
N GLY A 156 -3.97 -24.61 0.97
CA GLY A 156 -2.71 -25.17 1.47
C GLY A 156 -1.73 -25.63 0.37
N GLY A 157 -0.63 -26.26 0.79
CA GLY A 157 0.37 -26.84 -0.11
C GLY A 157 1.16 -25.76 -0.90
N ALA A 158 1.74 -26.17 -2.02
CA ALA A 158 2.64 -25.34 -2.82
C ALA A 158 2.05 -23.99 -3.25
N THR A 159 0.74 -23.93 -3.52
CA THR A 159 0.08 -22.65 -3.89
C THR A 159 -0.01 -21.68 -2.73
N MET A 160 -0.17 -22.18 -1.51
CA MET A 160 -0.12 -21.37 -0.29
C MET A 160 1.30 -20.82 -0.07
N GLU A 161 2.32 -21.68 -0.18
CA GLU A 161 3.73 -21.26 -0.01
C GLU A 161 4.15 -20.19 -1.00
N GLN A 162 3.73 -20.30 -2.27
CA GLN A 162 3.95 -19.26 -3.27
C GLN A 162 3.26 -17.94 -2.89
N ALA A 163 1.98 -17.99 -2.49
CA ALA A 163 1.26 -16.80 -2.07
C ALA A 163 1.91 -16.12 -0.85
N GLN A 164 2.36 -16.90 0.12
CA GLN A 164 3.09 -16.41 1.31
C GLN A 164 4.38 -15.69 0.90
N ALA A 165 5.18 -16.28 0.01
CA ALA A 165 6.44 -15.68 -0.45
C ALA A 165 6.19 -14.35 -1.16
N VAL A 166 5.19 -14.24 -2.04
CA VAL A 166 4.86 -12.98 -2.74
C VAL A 166 4.29 -11.95 -1.78
N LEU A 167 3.41 -12.35 -0.84
CA LEU A 167 2.91 -11.44 0.22
C LEU A 167 4.05 -10.81 1.00
N VAL A 168 5.02 -11.63 1.43
CA VAL A 168 6.20 -11.15 2.18
C VAL A 168 7.09 -10.27 1.31
N TRP A 169 7.34 -10.65 0.05
CA TRP A 169 8.16 -9.86 -0.86
C TRP A 169 7.62 -8.45 -1.08
N VAL A 170 6.32 -8.34 -1.37
CA VAL A 170 5.67 -7.04 -1.57
C VAL A 170 5.64 -6.24 -0.27
N MET A 171 5.33 -6.87 0.88
CA MET A 171 5.34 -6.20 2.18
C MET A 171 6.72 -5.64 2.50
N ARG A 172 7.78 -6.41 2.36
CA ARG A 172 9.17 -5.93 2.57
C ARG A 172 9.49 -4.73 1.69
N GLY A 173 9.09 -4.77 0.42
CA GLY A 173 9.28 -3.66 -0.50
C GLY A 173 8.51 -2.40 -0.08
N MET A 174 7.24 -2.54 0.28
CA MET A 174 6.40 -1.42 0.75
C MET A 174 6.96 -0.79 2.04
N LEU A 175 7.41 -1.60 2.99
CA LEU A 175 8.02 -1.10 4.22
C LEU A 175 9.25 -0.25 3.93
N LYS A 176 10.13 -0.69 3.01
CA LYS A 176 11.31 0.07 2.60
C LYS A 176 10.95 1.40 1.94
N LEU A 177 9.97 1.41 1.02
CA LEU A 177 9.52 2.65 0.38
C LEU A 177 8.86 3.63 1.37
N LEU A 178 8.15 3.12 2.37
CA LEU A 178 7.42 3.91 3.35
C LEU A 178 8.30 4.38 4.52
N HIS A 179 9.40 3.70 4.81
CA HIS A 179 10.24 3.92 5.99
C HIS A 179 10.70 5.38 6.19
N PRO A 180 11.10 6.14 5.15
CA PRO A 180 11.49 7.54 5.34
C PRO A 180 10.39 8.42 5.93
N PHE A 181 9.13 8.04 5.75
CA PHE A 181 7.96 8.79 6.18
C PHE A 181 7.38 8.30 7.51
N MET A 182 7.38 6.98 7.72
CA MET A 182 6.80 6.31 8.89
C MET A 182 7.81 5.31 9.50
N PRO A 183 8.93 5.80 10.06
CA PRO A 183 10.04 4.94 10.45
C PRO A 183 9.73 3.97 11.60
N TYR A 184 8.85 4.33 12.53
CA TYR A 184 8.62 3.51 13.71
C TYR A 184 7.81 2.26 13.41
N ILE A 185 6.65 2.39 12.77
CA ILE A 185 5.80 1.24 12.45
C ILE A 185 6.44 0.34 11.40
N THR A 186 7.17 0.92 10.43
CA THR A 186 7.83 0.12 9.39
C THR A 186 8.99 -0.69 9.96
N GLU A 187 9.78 -0.14 10.88
CA GLU A 187 10.83 -0.88 11.58
C GLU A 187 10.24 -2.00 12.44
N GLU A 188 9.20 -1.71 13.23
CA GLU A 188 8.55 -2.69 14.09
C GLU A 188 8.01 -3.89 13.29
N ILE A 189 7.33 -3.63 12.17
CA ILE A 189 6.83 -4.69 11.28
C ILE A 189 8.00 -5.45 10.65
N TRP A 190 9.04 -4.75 10.22
CA TRP A 190 10.23 -5.34 9.60
C TRP A 190 10.90 -6.35 10.52
N GLN A 191 11.18 -5.96 11.75
CA GLN A 191 11.83 -6.81 12.75
C GLN A 191 11.06 -8.12 13.02
N VAL A 192 9.73 -8.00 13.12
CA VAL A 192 8.87 -9.17 13.36
C VAL A 192 8.72 -10.03 12.11
N LEU A 193 8.61 -9.41 10.93
CA LEU A 193 8.36 -10.13 9.67
C LEU A 193 9.60 -10.87 9.17
N THR A 194 10.78 -10.31 9.38
CA THR A 194 12.02 -10.83 8.78
C THR A 194 12.83 -11.65 9.76
N ASN A 195 12.57 -11.50 11.04
CA ASN A 195 13.39 -12.07 12.12
C ASN A 195 14.89 -11.77 11.91
N GLU A 196 15.18 -10.60 11.33
CA GLU A 196 16.52 -10.14 11.00
C GLU A 196 17.04 -9.20 12.08
N GLU A 197 18.33 -9.29 12.37
CA GLU A 197 19.01 -8.37 13.30
C GLU A 197 19.31 -7.01 12.64
N SER A 198 19.16 -6.89 11.31
CA SER A 198 19.43 -5.65 10.59
C SER A 198 18.25 -4.67 10.64
N MET A 199 18.57 -3.38 10.73
CA MET A 199 17.56 -2.32 10.63
C MET A 199 17.17 -2.09 9.18
N ILE A 200 15.87 -1.82 8.92
CA ILE A 200 15.34 -1.55 7.58
C ILE A 200 16.04 -0.37 6.89
N MET A 201 16.49 0.62 7.64
CA MET A 201 17.22 1.78 7.11
C MET A 201 18.60 1.42 6.49
N LEU A 202 19.14 0.24 6.76
CA LEU A 202 20.38 -0.25 6.14
C LEU A 202 20.14 -1.02 4.85
N GLU A 203 18.89 -1.30 4.52
CA GLU A 203 18.48 -2.01 3.33
C GLU A 203 18.49 -1.11 2.08
N SER A 204 18.72 -1.72 0.92
CA SER A 204 18.62 -1.00 -0.34
C SER A 204 17.19 -0.53 -0.61
N TYR A 205 17.06 0.75 -0.97
CA TYR A 205 15.77 1.34 -1.37
C TYR A 205 15.28 0.71 -2.68
N PRO A 206 14.01 0.31 -2.78
CA PRO A 206 13.49 -0.37 -3.97
C PRO A 206 13.58 0.51 -5.22
N VAL A 207 14.00 -0.09 -6.32
CA VAL A 207 14.06 0.52 -7.64
C VAL A 207 13.33 -0.35 -8.65
N TYR A 208 12.93 0.25 -9.77
CA TYR A 208 12.37 -0.48 -10.90
C TYR A 208 13.39 -1.43 -11.52
N THR A 209 12.94 -2.63 -11.88
CA THR A 209 13.73 -3.62 -12.62
C THR A 209 12.92 -4.20 -13.79
N GLU A 210 13.54 -4.44 -14.92
CA GLU A 210 12.90 -5.08 -16.08
C GLU A 210 12.47 -6.53 -15.77
N GLU A 211 13.15 -7.20 -14.87
CA GLU A 211 12.84 -8.58 -14.43
C GLU A 211 11.42 -8.69 -13.85
N HIS A 212 10.94 -7.62 -13.20
CA HIS A 212 9.62 -7.58 -12.56
C HIS A 212 8.57 -6.85 -13.39
N ALA A 213 8.81 -6.61 -14.67
CA ALA A 213 7.87 -6.04 -15.61
C ALA A 213 7.13 -7.15 -16.38
N TYR A 214 5.84 -7.31 -16.10
CA TYR A 214 5.02 -8.35 -16.72
C TYR A 214 3.97 -7.72 -17.63
N ALA A 215 4.15 -7.85 -18.94
CA ALA A 215 3.24 -7.26 -19.94
C ALA A 215 1.78 -7.75 -19.78
N GLU A 216 1.60 -8.99 -19.33
CA GLU A 216 0.30 -9.59 -19.06
C GLU A 216 -0.38 -9.07 -17.78
N ALA A 217 0.34 -8.37 -16.90
CA ALA A 217 -0.24 -7.80 -15.67
C ALA A 217 -1.41 -6.86 -15.97
N ALA A 218 -1.31 -6.09 -17.05
CA ALA A 218 -2.39 -5.21 -17.50
C ALA A 218 -3.68 -5.96 -17.88
N GLN A 219 -3.60 -7.22 -18.28
CA GLN A 219 -4.78 -8.04 -18.58
C GLN A 219 -5.55 -8.39 -17.32
N PHE A 220 -4.85 -8.62 -16.20
CA PHE A 220 -5.49 -8.95 -14.92
C PHE A 220 -6.32 -7.78 -14.36
N GLU A 221 -5.98 -6.54 -14.71
CA GLU A 221 -6.81 -5.37 -14.35
C GLU A 221 -8.25 -5.51 -14.89
N LYS A 222 -8.46 -6.16 -16.04
CA LYS A 222 -9.82 -6.43 -16.56
C LYS A 222 -10.65 -7.29 -15.60
N VAL A 223 -10.02 -8.25 -14.93
CA VAL A 223 -10.66 -9.09 -13.92
C VAL A 223 -11.04 -8.26 -12.69
N ILE A 224 -10.11 -7.42 -12.22
CA ILE A 224 -10.34 -6.50 -11.11
C ILE A 224 -11.50 -5.55 -11.41
N ASP A 225 -11.50 -4.95 -12.60
CA ASP A 225 -12.55 -4.01 -13.03
C ASP A 225 -13.92 -4.69 -13.16
N ALA A 226 -13.96 -5.91 -13.69
CA ALA A 226 -15.19 -6.68 -13.77
C ALA A 226 -15.77 -7.00 -12.38
N ILE A 227 -14.93 -7.45 -11.43
CA ILE A 227 -15.35 -7.69 -10.05
C ILE A 227 -15.84 -6.39 -9.41
N ARG A 228 -15.13 -5.27 -9.60
CA ARG A 228 -15.53 -3.95 -9.11
C ARG A 228 -16.87 -3.52 -9.68
N ALA A 229 -17.09 -3.69 -10.98
CA ALA A 229 -18.34 -3.35 -11.65
C ALA A 229 -19.52 -4.17 -11.09
N ILE A 230 -19.33 -5.48 -10.87
CA ILE A 230 -20.34 -6.35 -10.27
C ILE A 230 -20.66 -5.89 -8.84
N ARG A 231 -19.65 -5.61 -8.02
CA ARG A 231 -19.83 -5.11 -6.64
C ARG A 231 -20.62 -3.80 -6.62
N ASN A 232 -20.28 -2.86 -7.49
CA ASN A 232 -20.97 -1.57 -7.60
C ASN A 232 -22.42 -1.75 -8.04
N CYS A 233 -22.69 -2.60 -9.04
CA CYS A 233 -24.04 -2.95 -9.47
C CYS A 233 -24.86 -3.55 -8.32
N ARG A 234 -24.31 -4.51 -7.59
CA ARG A 234 -24.95 -5.13 -6.41
C ARG A 234 -25.27 -4.11 -5.32
N THR A 235 -24.36 -3.19 -5.05
CA THR A 235 -24.57 -2.11 -4.07
C THR A 235 -25.68 -1.16 -4.51
N SER A 236 -25.68 -0.72 -5.76
CA SER A 236 -26.73 0.18 -6.30
C SER A 236 -28.11 -0.46 -6.31
N MET A 237 -28.18 -1.79 -6.44
CA MET A 237 -29.42 -2.57 -6.41
C MET A 237 -29.77 -3.08 -5.00
N ASN A 238 -29.04 -2.68 -3.95
CA ASN A 238 -29.23 -3.12 -2.57
C ASN A 238 -29.21 -4.66 -2.41
N VAL A 239 -28.39 -5.37 -3.20
CA VAL A 239 -28.23 -6.82 -3.08
C VAL A 239 -27.25 -7.13 -1.94
N PRO A 240 -27.67 -7.84 -0.88
CA PRO A 240 -26.78 -8.14 0.23
C PRO A 240 -25.62 -9.06 -0.20
N PRO A 241 -24.42 -8.91 0.38
CA PRO A 241 -23.24 -9.73 0.05
C PRO A 241 -23.46 -11.24 0.21
N SER A 242 -24.33 -11.65 1.13
CA SER A 242 -24.64 -13.06 1.41
C SER A 242 -25.46 -13.72 0.29
N LYS A 243 -26.13 -12.93 -0.57
CA LYS A 243 -26.94 -13.46 -1.66
C LYS A 243 -26.06 -13.72 -2.89
N LYS A 244 -25.83 -14.99 -3.21
CA LYS A 244 -25.13 -15.39 -4.44
C LYS A 244 -26.02 -15.20 -5.66
N ALA A 245 -25.39 -14.94 -6.83
CA ALA A 245 -26.07 -14.82 -8.11
C ALA A 245 -25.19 -15.40 -9.23
N SER A 246 -25.81 -15.96 -10.26
CA SER A 246 -25.07 -16.37 -11.46
C SER A 246 -24.58 -15.13 -12.21
N VAL A 247 -23.35 -15.17 -12.66
CA VAL A 247 -22.67 -14.10 -13.39
C VAL A 247 -22.33 -14.61 -14.78
N TYR A 248 -22.77 -13.88 -15.80
CA TYR A 248 -22.46 -14.16 -17.20
C TYR A 248 -21.55 -13.04 -17.72
N ILE A 249 -20.37 -13.44 -18.23
CA ILE A 249 -19.37 -12.51 -18.75
C ILE A 249 -19.20 -12.77 -20.24
N GLU A 250 -19.53 -11.78 -21.07
CA GLU A 250 -19.25 -11.82 -22.50
C GLU A 250 -17.91 -11.11 -22.75
N THR A 251 -16.94 -11.85 -23.25
CA THR A 251 -15.57 -11.35 -23.42
C THR A 251 -14.84 -12.11 -24.52
N GLN A 252 -13.83 -11.48 -25.11
CA GLN A 252 -12.86 -12.13 -26.00
C GLN A 252 -11.72 -12.80 -25.22
N ASP A 253 -11.49 -12.41 -23.95
CA ASP A 253 -10.44 -12.95 -23.07
C ASP A 253 -10.96 -14.14 -22.25
N THR A 254 -11.58 -15.13 -22.91
CA THR A 254 -12.30 -16.23 -22.24
C THR A 254 -11.40 -17.07 -21.32
N GLU A 255 -10.17 -17.34 -21.71
CA GLU A 255 -9.20 -18.10 -20.88
C GLU A 255 -8.83 -17.38 -19.60
N LEU A 256 -8.60 -16.06 -19.68
CA LEU A 256 -8.31 -15.21 -18.52
C LEU A 256 -9.45 -15.26 -17.50
N PHE A 257 -10.68 -15.03 -17.96
CA PHE A 257 -11.85 -14.99 -17.09
C PHE A 257 -12.20 -16.38 -16.53
N ALA A 258 -12.00 -17.44 -17.30
CA ALA A 258 -12.19 -18.81 -16.81
C ALA A 258 -11.18 -19.15 -15.70
N ALA A 259 -9.91 -18.80 -15.87
CA ALA A 259 -8.89 -18.98 -14.85
C ALA A 259 -9.15 -18.13 -13.58
N ALA A 260 -9.82 -16.99 -13.73
CA ALA A 260 -10.18 -16.06 -12.64
C ALA A 260 -11.52 -16.39 -11.95
N ALA A 261 -12.23 -17.47 -12.34
CA ALA A 261 -13.56 -17.81 -11.81
C ALA A 261 -13.64 -17.82 -10.29
N VAL A 262 -12.62 -18.36 -9.62
CA VAL A 262 -12.53 -18.40 -8.15
C VAL A 262 -12.61 -17.03 -7.50
N PHE A 263 -12.08 -15.99 -8.16
CA PHE A 263 -12.14 -14.62 -7.64
C PHE A 263 -13.53 -14.02 -7.76
N PHE A 264 -14.29 -14.33 -8.81
CA PHE A 264 -15.67 -13.93 -8.93
C PHE A 264 -16.56 -14.58 -7.87
N GLU A 265 -16.34 -15.86 -7.57
CA GLU A 265 -17.07 -16.55 -6.50
C GLU A 265 -16.78 -15.92 -5.12
N LYS A 266 -15.53 -15.63 -4.83
CA LYS A 266 -15.13 -15.12 -3.50
C LYS A 266 -15.35 -13.63 -3.35
N LEU A 267 -15.04 -12.84 -4.36
CA LEU A 267 -15.02 -11.38 -4.25
C LEU A 267 -16.26 -10.70 -4.83
N ALA A 268 -17.00 -11.34 -5.73
CA ALA A 268 -18.24 -10.81 -6.30
C ALA A 268 -19.50 -11.57 -5.85
N SER A 269 -19.35 -12.59 -5.00
CA SER A 269 -20.44 -13.48 -4.55
C SER A 269 -21.17 -14.14 -5.75
N ALA A 270 -20.41 -14.58 -6.76
CA ALA A 270 -20.93 -15.37 -7.84
C ALA A 270 -21.25 -16.79 -7.35
N SER A 271 -22.29 -17.41 -7.91
CA SER A 271 -22.63 -18.82 -7.65
C SER A 271 -22.08 -19.76 -8.73
N SER A 272 -21.90 -19.26 -9.92
CA SER A 272 -21.37 -19.94 -11.10
C SER A 272 -21.03 -18.89 -12.14
#